data_e94eea3565c43c698a809064f3617786
#
_entry.id   e94eea3565c43c698a809064f3617786
#
_cell.length_a   1.000
_cell.length_b   1.000
_cell.length_c   1.000
_cell.angle_alpha   90.00
_cell.angle_beta   90.00
_cell.angle_gamma   90.00
#
_symmetry.space_group_name_H-M   'P 1'
#
loop_
_entity.id
_entity.type
_entity.pdbx_description
1 polymer ?
#
loop_
_entity_poly.entity_id
_entity_poly.type
_entity_poly.pdbx_seq_one_letter_code
_entity_poly.pdbx_strand_id
1 'polypeptide(L)'
;MKNTHNRKNTIFIRVDSGQKIGYGHLIRCIALGDKLKKNWHVIFVTSNIKGNIISTVKNNFQVIQLKTAYGDLSKVIIKDDAIETVQTIKKFGNKNSFLIVDNYKLSQRWESIVKPYVKRLIVIDDLMNRKHNCDLIIDQNLHTRMNSLYTKSIPKNCTKLLGPDYAILRNQFITQRKYAKIRSLPIKNILISFGGSDNENYTLHALASLKKLNSDVSVNVVIGTANMNKKTIKNFCKKNLNFNYFEQVENMAKLMKIADLCIGSSGTTTWERCCLGLPAIVAVASNDQKDIANAVSNNKCIINLGKIKKS
;
A
#
# COMPACT_ATOMS: atom_id res chain seq x y z
N MET A 1 -30.36 35.93 -2.68
CA MET A 1 -29.22 35.59 -1.77
C MET A 1 -28.60 34.26 -2.24
N LYS A 2 -27.43 34.31 -2.83
CA LYS A 2 -26.72 33.07 -3.30
C LYS A 2 -26.18 32.36 -2.08
N ASN A 3 -26.70 31.16 -1.78
CA ASN A 3 -26.14 30.24 -0.79
C ASN A 3 -24.70 29.95 -1.16
N THR A 4 -23.75 30.63 -0.54
CA THR A 4 -22.34 30.26 -0.53
C THR A 4 -22.17 29.06 0.39
N HIS A 5 -22.61 27.88 -0.06
CA HIS A 5 -22.19 26.65 0.58
C HIS A 5 -20.66 26.64 0.57
N ASN A 6 -20.08 26.54 1.76
CA ASN A 6 -18.64 26.46 2.02
C ASN A 6 -18.10 25.23 1.29
N ARG A 7 -17.79 25.35 -0.02
CA ARG A 7 -17.29 24.24 -0.84
C ARG A 7 -15.93 23.86 -0.28
N LYS A 8 -15.83 22.67 0.29
CA LYS A 8 -14.54 22.11 0.70
C LYS A 8 -13.55 22.24 -0.45
N ASN A 9 -12.31 22.60 -0.15
CA ASN A 9 -11.25 22.56 -1.15
C ASN A 9 -11.07 21.12 -1.68
N THR A 10 -10.73 20.99 -2.94
CA THR A 10 -10.57 19.68 -3.58
C THR A 10 -9.13 19.17 -3.41
N ILE A 11 -9.02 17.91 -3.11
CA ILE A 11 -7.75 17.18 -3.15
C ILE A 11 -7.87 16.00 -4.11
N PHE A 12 -6.97 15.96 -5.08
CA PHE A 12 -6.90 14.88 -6.04
C PHE A 12 -5.88 13.84 -5.56
N ILE A 13 -6.15 12.55 -5.78
CA ILE A 13 -5.23 11.46 -5.49
C ILE A 13 -5.00 10.69 -6.79
N ARG A 14 -3.82 10.87 -7.41
CA ARG A 14 -3.39 10.15 -8.60
C ARG A 14 -2.70 8.86 -8.20
N VAL A 15 -3.37 7.74 -8.39
CA VAL A 15 -2.90 6.41 -7.99
C VAL A 15 -3.44 5.35 -8.93
N ASP A 16 -2.68 4.28 -9.14
CA ASP A 16 -3.08 3.12 -9.93
C ASP A 16 -3.04 1.83 -9.13
N SER A 17 -3.79 0.84 -9.59
CA SER A 17 -3.76 -0.53 -9.09
C SER A 17 -3.95 -1.52 -10.23
N GLY A 18 -3.44 -2.73 -10.07
CA GLY A 18 -3.57 -3.79 -11.09
C GLY A 18 -2.72 -5.00 -10.74
N GLN A 19 -2.89 -6.09 -11.50
CA GLN A 19 -2.18 -7.35 -11.22
C GLN A 19 -0.64 -7.18 -11.22
N LYS A 20 -0.07 -6.37 -12.14
CA LYS A 20 1.37 -6.13 -12.25
C LYS A 20 1.89 -5.08 -11.28
N ILE A 21 1.08 -4.07 -10.96
CA ILE A 21 1.46 -2.94 -10.08
C ILE A 21 1.27 -3.33 -8.60
N GLY A 22 0.34 -4.24 -8.32
CA GLY A 22 -0.12 -4.53 -6.98
C GLY A 22 -1.25 -3.60 -6.52
N TYR A 23 -1.66 -3.75 -5.28
CA TYR A 23 -2.81 -3.04 -4.69
C TYR A 23 -2.42 -2.14 -3.51
N GLY A 24 -1.19 -2.24 -3.03
CA GLY A 24 -0.70 -1.53 -1.85
C GLY A 24 -0.84 -0.02 -1.94
N HIS A 25 -0.49 0.57 -3.09
CA HIS A 25 -0.62 2.01 -3.36
C HIS A 25 -2.07 2.48 -3.21
N LEU A 26 -3.01 1.80 -3.88
CA LEU A 26 -4.42 2.18 -3.81
C LEU A 26 -4.98 2.04 -2.40
N ILE A 27 -4.65 0.97 -1.69
CA ILE A 27 -5.12 0.72 -0.31
C ILE A 27 -4.61 1.80 0.65
N ARG A 28 -3.31 2.20 0.56
CA ARG A 28 -2.80 3.30 1.41
C ARG A 28 -3.41 4.64 1.03
N CYS A 29 -3.66 4.89 -0.26
CA CYS A 29 -4.35 6.10 -0.72
C CYS A 29 -5.82 6.16 -0.26
N ILE A 30 -6.54 5.03 -0.23
CA ILE A 30 -7.89 4.95 0.36
C ILE A 30 -7.84 5.32 1.84
N ALA A 31 -6.89 4.76 2.60
CA ALA A 31 -6.73 5.07 4.01
C ALA A 31 -6.46 6.56 4.27
N LEU A 32 -5.64 7.18 3.42
CA LEU A 32 -5.37 8.62 3.46
C LEU A 32 -6.63 9.43 3.08
N GLY A 33 -7.31 9.05 2.00
CA GLY A 33 -8.55 9.68 1.55
C GLY A 33 -9.65 9.65 2.62
N ASP A 34 -9.78 8.54 3.36
CA ASP A 34 -10.74 8.43 4.46
C ASP A 34 -10.48 9.44 5.59
N LYS A 35 -9.25 9.82 5.84
CA LYS A 35 -8.90 10.89 6.80
C LYS A 35 -9.17 12.26 6.20
N LEU A 36 -8.80 12.46 4.95
CA LEU A 36 -8.90 13.75 4.26
C LEU A 36 -10.36 14.14 3.96
N LYS A 37 -11.27 13.20 3.66
CA LYS A 37 -12.66 13.50 3.32
C LYS A 37 -13.45 14.25 4.41
N LYS A 38 -12.95 14.29 5.64
CA LYS A 38 -13.54 15.11 6.71
C LYS A 38 -13.52 16.60 6.36
N ASN A 39 -12.40 17.07 5.78
CA ASN A 39 -12.15 18.50 5.52
C ASN A 39 -12.01 18.83 4.02
N TRP A 40 -11.85 17.82 3.16
CA TRP A 40 -11.61 17.97 1.73
C TRP A 40 -12.64 17.22 0.90
N HIS A 41 -12.92 17.74 -0.30
CA HIS A 41 -13.55 16.95 -1.35
C HIS A 41 -12.47 16.11 -2.04
N VAL A 42 -12.47 14.79 -1.79
CA VAL A 42 -11.44 13.88 -2.29
C VAL A 42 -11.89 13.26 -3.61
N ILE A 43 -11.05 13.38 -4.64
CA ILE A 43 -11.27 12.80 -5.97
C ILE A 43 -10.08 11.89 -6.31
N PHE A 44 -10.35 10.63 -6.59
CA PHE A 44 -9.35 9.71 -7.10
C PHE A 44 -9.23 9.84 -8.62
N VAL A 45 -7.99 9.87 -9.11
CA VAL A 45 -7.64 9.88 -10.53
C VAL A 45 -6.83 8.63 -10.82
N THR A 46 -7.34 7.75 -11.66
CA THR A 46 -6.74 6.44 -11.92
C THR A 46 -6.73 6.12 -13.40
N SER A 47 -5.77 5.34 -13.84
CA SER A 47 -5.77 4.79 -15.21
C SER A 47 -6.61 3.52 -15.28
N ASN A 48 -7.12 3.21 -16.48
CA ASN A 48 -7.89 1.97 -16.71
C ASN A 48 -6.94 0.79 -16.95
N ILE A 49 -6.48 0.16 -15.87
CA ILE A 49 -5.52 -0.96 -15.91
C ILE A 49 -6.25 -2.27 -15.65
N LYS A 50 -5.87 -3.32 -16.39
CA LYS A 50 -6.42 -4.67 -16.22
C LYS A 50 -6.20 -5.19 -14.80
N GLY A 51 -7.26 -5.69 -14.17
CA GLY A 51 -7.23 -6.24 -12.82
C GLY A 51 -7.17 -5.15 -11.73
N ASN A 52 -7.55 -3.90 -12.03
CA ASN A 52 -7.70 -2.86 -11.02
C ASN A 52 -8.86 -3.19 -10.04
N ILE A 53 -8.79 -2.58 -8.86
CA ILE A 53 -9.85 -2.69 -7.83
C ILE A 53 -10.55 -1.34 -7.59
N ILE A 54 -10.74 -0.56 -8.64
CA ILE A 54 -11.36 0.78 -8.59
C ILE A 54 -12.78 0.74 -8.01
N SER A 55 -13.51 -0.35 -8.18
CA SER A 55 -14.84 -0.54 -7.57
C SER A 55 -14.81 -0.32 -6.06
N THR A 56 -13.75 -0.74 -5.39
CA THR A 56 -13.58 -0.52 -3.94
C THR A 56 -13.50 0.97 -3.56
N VAL A 57 -12.98 1.81 -4.46
CA VAL A 57 -12.87 3.26 -4.25
C VAL A 57 -14.20 3.95 -4.51
N LYS A 58 -14.93 3.55 -5.57
CA LYS A 58 -16.19 4.16 -6.02
C LYS A 58 -17.27 4.17 -4.95
N ASN A 59 -17.23 3.23 -4.01
CA ASN A 59 -18.21 3.17 -2.93
C ASN A 59 -18.13 4.38 -1.95
N ASN A 60 -16.95 5.03 -1.86
CA ASN A 60 -16.69 6.06 -0.85
C ASN A 60 -16.19 7.39 -1.43
N PHE A 61 -15.77 7.40 -2.70
CA PHE A 61 -15.12 8.55 -3.33
C PHE A 61 -15.54 8.72 -4.78
N GLN A 62 -15.49 9.97 -5.24
CA GLN A 62 -15.55 10.25 -6.67
C GLN A 62 -14.28 9.71 -7.33
N VAL A 63 -14.43 9.00 -8.47
CA VAL A 63 -13.32 8.44 -9.23
C VAL A 63 -13.39 8.91 -10.67
N ILE A 64 -12.30 9.46 -11.16
CA ILE A 64 -12.11 9.82 -12.57
C ILE A 64 -11.12 8.84 -13.17
N GLN A 65 -11.56 8.11 -14.18
CA GLN A 65 -10.69 7.22 -14.93
C GLN A 65 -10.11 7.96 -16.13
N LEU A 66 -8.78 7.99 -16.23
CA LEU A 66 -8.08 8.50 -17.39
C LEU A 66 -8.25 7.54 -18.57
N LYS A 67 -8.27 8.07 -19.78
CA LYS A 67 -8.33 7.28 -21.01
C LYS A 67 -6.98 6.61 -21.29
N THR A 68 -5.91 7.27 -20.90
CA THR A 68 -4.53 6.77 -21.04
C THR A 68 -4.36 5.49 -20.23
N ALA A 69 -4.10 4.38 -20.91
CA ALA A 69 -3.83 3.09 -20.27
C ALA A 69 -2.32 2.82 -20.29
N TYR A 70 -1.77 2.39 -19.14
CA TYR A 70 -0.37 1.96 -19.09
C TYR A 70 -0.23 0.52 -19.61
N GLY A 71 0.05 0.37 -20.91
CA GLY A 71 0.59 -0.88 -21.44
C GLY A 71 2.11 -0.89 -21.31
N ASP A 72 2.80 -0.13 -22.16
CA ASP A 72 4.22 0.17 -22.10
C ASP A 72 4.43 1.67 -21.92
N LEU A 73 5.34 2.04 -20.99
CA LEU A 73 5.58 3.42 -20.61
C LEU A 73 6.50 4.10 -21.64
N SER A 74 5.95 4.48 -22.77
CA SER A 74 6.58 5.46 -23.64
C SER A 74 6.50 6.85 -22.98
N LYS A 75 7.45 7.74 -23.30
CA LYS A 75 7.43 9.14 -22.85
C LYS A 75 6.15 9.88 -23.25
N VAL A 76 5.51 9.45 -24.33
CA VAL A 76 4.25 9.98 -24.86
C VAL A 76 3.09 9.71 -23.90
N ILE A 77 2.98 8.49 -23.38
CA ILE A 77 1.93 8.10 -22.43
C ILE A 77 2.02 8.91 -21.13
N ILE A 78 3.24 9.18 -20.61
CA ILE A 78 3.46 10.01 -19.42
C ILE A 78 2.96 11.43 -19.62
N LYS A 79 3.19 12.01 -20.80
CA LYS A 79 2.72 13.36 -21.14
C LYS A 79 1.19 13.40 -21.25
N ASP A 80 0.59 12.42 -21.88
CA ASP A 80 -0.86 12.33 -22.06
C ASP A 80 -1.57 12.14 -20.73
N ASP A 81 -1.03 11.29 -19.84
CA ASP A 81 -1.53 11.16 -18.45
C ASP A 81 -1.49 12.49 -17.70
N ALA A 82 -0.38 13.24 -17.82
CA ALA A 82 -0.26 14.55 -17.19
C ALA A 82 -1.30 15.54 -17.74
N ILE A 83 -1.54 15.56 -19.06
CA ILE A 83 -2.52 16.43 -19.72
C ILE A 83 -3.93 16.06 -19.26
N GLU A 84 -4.31 14.78 -19.25
CA GLU A 84 -5.64 14.34 -18.79
C GLU A 84 -5.83 14.63 -17.29
N THR A 85 -4.79 14.48 -16.47
CA THR A 85 -4.81 14.85 -15.05
C THR A 85 -5.06 16.36 -14.89
N VAL A 86 -4.38 17.21 -15.67
CA VAL A 86 -4.59 18.66 -15.68
C VAL A 86 -6.02 19.02 -16.10
N GLN A 87 -6.55 18.37 -17.13
CA GLN A 87 -7.94 18.57 -17.57
C GLN A 87 -8.93 18.23 -16.44
N THR A 88 -8.65 17.12 -15.72
CA THR A 88 -9.45 16.71 -14.55
C THR A 88 -9.38 17.76 -13.43
N ILE A 89 -8.19 18.28 -13.12
CA ILE A 89 -7.99 19.32 -12.10
C ILE A 89 -8.74 20.60 -12.49
N LYS A 90 -8.64 21.04 -13.75
CA LYS A 90 -9.36 22.23 -14.26
C LYS A 90 -10.87 22.07 -14.18
N LYS A 91 -11.39 20.86 -14.45
CA LYS A 91 -12.84 20.59 -14.46
C LYS A 91 -13.44 20.51 -13.06
N PHE A 92 -12.77 19.89 -12.11
CA PHE A 92 -13.32 19.53 -10.79
C PHE A 92 -12.67 20.29 -9.62
N GLY A 93 -11.58 20.98 -9.85
CA GLY A 93 -10.82 21.70 -8.82
C GLY A 93 -10.86 23.22 -8.99
N ASN A 94 -9.97 23.86 -8.27
CA ASN A 94 -9.68 25.28 -8.33
C ASN A 94 -8.20 25.54 -7.97
N LYS A 95 -7.78 26.82 -7.95
CA LYS A 95 -6.41 27.23 -7.62
C LYS A 95 -5.93 26.84 -6.21
N ASN A 96 -6.84 26.47 -5.31
CA ASN A 96 -6.53 26.01 -3.96
C ASN A 96 -6.50 24.49 -3.84
N SER A 97 -6.68 23.75 -4.94
CA SER A 97 -6.65 22.29 -4.97
C SER A 97 -5.27 21.74 -4.68
N PHE A 98 -5.22 20.59 -4.05
CA PHE A 98 -3.99 19.81 -3.83
C PHE A 98 -4.00 18.58 -4.71
N LEU A 99 -2.80 18.07 -5.00
CA LEU A 99 -2.64 16.82 -5.73
C LEU A 99 -1.66 15.91 -4.95
N ILE A 100 -2.11 14.72 -4.61
CA ILE A 100 -1.29 13.64 -4.08
C ILE A 100 -1.01 12.65 -5.21
N VAL A 101 0.24 12.23 -5.34
CA VAL A 101 0.68 11.25 -6.34
C VAL A 101 1.32 10.07 -5.64
N ASP A 102 0.82 8.87 -5.91
CA ASP A 102 1.37 7.61 -5.44
C ASP A 102 1.52 6.65 -6.60
N ASN A 103 2.61 6.82 -7.36
CA ASN A 103 2.86 6.04 -8.57
C ASN A 103 4.35 6.04 -8.93
N TYR A 104 4.99 4.87 -8.93
CA TYR A 104 6.42 4.72 -9.21
C TYR A 104 6.87 5.12 -10.62
N LYS A 105 5.93 5.31 -11.53
CA LYS A 105 6.22 5.63 -12.92
C LYS A 105 6.10 7.12 -13.23
N LEU A 106 5.42 7.87 -12.37
CA LEU A 106 5.31 9.31 -12.48
C LEU A 106 6.45 9.98 -11.70
N SER A 107 7.20 10.86 -12.39
CA SER A 107 8.41 11.47 -11.84
C SER A 107 8.44 12.97 -12.18
N GLN A 108 9.57 13.62 -11.91
CA GLN A 108 9.78 15.07 -12.13
C GLN A 108 9.19 15.61 -13.45
N ARG A 109 9.30 14.85 -14.56
CA ARG A 109 8.75 15.30 -15.85
C ARG A 109 7.24 15.44 -15.84
N TRP A 110 6.54 14.46 -15.31
CA TRP A 110 5.09 14.48 -15.15
C TRP A 110 4.67 15.55 -14.13
N GLU A 111 5.35 15.59 -12.99
CA GLU A 111 5.10 16.51 -11.90
C GLU A 111 5.24 17.98 -12.34
N SER A 112 6.23 18.29 -13.19
CA SER A 112 6.46 19.64 -13.72
C SER A 112 5.33 20.11 -14.63
N ILE A 113 4.60 19.19 -15.28
CA ILE A 113 3.43 19.55 -16.10
C ILE A 113 2.23 19.85 -15.23
N VAL A 114 2.00 19.07 -14.17
CA VAL A 114 0.78 19.20 -13.33
C VAL A 114 0.92 20.24 -12.23
N LYS A 115 2.11 20.46 -11.70
CA LYS A 115 2.37 21.36 -10.56
C LYS A 115 1.84 22.77 -10.72
N PRO A 116 1.89 23.44 -11.88
CA PRO A 116 1.34 24.79 -12.05
C PRO A 116 -0.16 24.90 -11.85
N TYR A 117 -0.89 23.80 -11.84
CA TYR A 117 -2.36 23.77 -11.75
C TYR A 117 -2.90 23.43 -10.36
N VAL A 118 -2.02 23.27 -9.37
CA VAL A 118 -2.38 22.94 -7.99
C VAL A 118 -1.64 23.84 -7.01
N LYS A 119 -2.24 24.09 -5.85
CA LYS A 119 -1.60 24.85 -4.78
C LYS A 119 -0.43 24.11 -4.15
N ARG A 120 -0.55 22.78 -4.04
CA ARG A 120 0.48 21.90 -3.49
C ARG A 120 0.48 20.56 -4.23
N LEU A 121 1.66 20.11 -4.59
CA LEU A 121 1.92 18.78 -5.11
C LEU A 121 2.63 17.93 -4.05
N ILE A 122 2.01 16.83 -3.66
CA ILE A 122 2.48 15.89 -2.64
C ILE A 122 2.80 14.58 -3.32
N VAL A 123 3.99 14.03 -3.09
CA VAL A 123 4.41 12.74 -3.65
C VAL A 123 4.58 11.73 -2.53
N ILE A 124 4.03 10.53 -2.70
CA ILE A 124 4.35 9.36 -1.89
C ILE A 124 5.33 8.52 -2.70
N ASP A 125 6.56 8.40 -2.22
CA ASP A 125 7.64 7.65 -2.86
C ASP A 125 8.52 6.98 -1.81
N ASP A 126 8.92 5.76 -2.08
CA ASP A 126 9.76 4.94 -1.20
C ASP A 126 10.86 4.17 -1.95
N LEU A 127 11.11 4.54 -3.23
CA LEU A 127 12.16 3.94 -4.04
C LEU A 127 13.45 4.77 -4.08
N MET A 128 13.38 6.08 -3.87
CA MET A 128 14.54 7.02 -3.87
C MET A 128 15.39 7.01 -5.15
N ASN A 129 14.87 6.46 -6.25
CA ASN A 129 15.62 6.18 -7.47
C ASN A 129 15.34 7.17 -8.61
N ARG A 130 14.57 8.23 -8.36
CA ARG A 130 14.18 9.22 -9.36
C ARG A 130 14.07 10.64 -8.76
N LYS A 131 14.14 11.64 -9.65
CA LYS A 131 13.96 13.05 -9.28
C LYS A 131 12.47 13.40 -9.20
N HIS A 132 12.14 14.31 -8.29
CA HIS A 132 10.79 14.84 -8.08
C HIS A 132 10.76 16.37 -8.13
N ASN A 133 9.61 16.94 -8.49
CA ASN A 133 9.31 18.37 -8.45
C ASN A 133 8.06 18.61 -7.60
N CYS A 134 8.12 18.23 -6.32
CA CYS A 134 7.01 18.31 -5.38
C CYS A 134 7.24 19.35 -4.29
N ASP A 135 6.18 19.68 -3.56
CA ASP A 135 6.23 20.58 -2.39
C ASP A 135 6.36 19.80 -1.09
N LEU A 136 5.93 18.54 -1.08
CA LEU A 136 6.05 17.62 0.04
C LEU A 136 6.25 16.21 -0.49
N ILE A 137 7.19 15.48 0.11
CA ILE A 137 7.42 14.05 -0.13
C ILE A 137 7.16 13.24 1.14
N ILE A 138 6.48 12.09 0.98
CA ILE A 138 6.20 11.14 2.04
C ILE A 138 6.89 9.83 1.69
N ASP A 139 7.81 9.39 2.55
CA ASP A 139 8.38 8.06 2.51
C ASP A 139 8.21 7.41 3.88
N GLN A 140 7.28 6.47 3.95
CA GLN A 140 6.93 5.80 5.21
C GLN A 140 7.89 4.69 5.59
N ASN A 141 8.89 4.37 4.75
CA ASN A 141 9.79 3.27 5.00
C ASN A 141 10.92 3.65 5.95
N LEU A 142 11.43 2.65 6.66
CA LEU A 142 12.58 2.79 7.52
C LEU A 142 13.86 2.63 6.69
N HIS A 143 14.74 3.62 6.76
CA HIS A 143 16.03 3.62 6.09
C HIS A 143 17.17 3.90 7.05
N THR A 144 18.36 3.42 6.75
CA THR A 144 19.54 3.58 7.62
C THR A 144 20.05 5.02 7.70
N ARG A 145 19.77 5.86 6.69
CA ARG A 145 20.26 7.26 6.62
C ARG A 145 19.12 8.23 6.30
N MET A 146 18.13 8.29 7.19
CA MET A 146 16.91 9.09 6.99
C MET A 146 17.19 10.56 6.60
N ASN A 147 18.13 11.25 7.29
CA ASN A 147 18.37 12.68 7.11
C ASN A 147 18.96 13.04 5.73
N SER A 148 19.68 12.14 5.08
CA SER A 148 20.30 12.36 3.77
C SER A 148 19.44 11.91 2.59
N LEU A 149 18.28 11.29 2.88
CA LEU A 149 17.38 10.85 1.82
C LEU A 149 16.82 12.04 1.03
N TYR A 150 16.67 11.84 -0.25
CA TYR A 150 16.08 12.80 -1.19
C TYR A 150 16.82 14.14 -1.36
N THR A 151 17.96 14.41 -0.68
CA THR A 151 18.65 15.71 -0.74
C THR A 151 19.01 16.17 -2.14
N LYS A 152 19.32 15.24 -3.07
CA LYS A 152 19.69 15.52 -4.45
C LYS A 152 18.56 15.28 -5.47
N SER A 153 17.42 14.78 -5.01
CA SER A 153 16.32 14.31 -5.88
C SER A 153 15.02 15.10 -5.75
N ILE A 154 14.96 16.07 -4.84
CA ILE A 154 13.81 16.96 -4.65
C ILE A 154 14.23 18.43 -4.58
N PRO A 155 13.30 19.40 -4.77
CA PRO A 155 13.58 20.83 -4.56
C PRO A 155 14.05 21.13 -3.13
N LYS A 156 14.93 22.13 -2.96
CA LYS A 156 15.47 22.52 -1.65
C LYS A 156 14.39 22.90 -0.62
N ASN A 157 13.28 23.47 -1.07
CA ASN A 157 12.14 23.88 -0.24
C ASN A 157 11.07 22.81 -0.08
N CYS A 158 11.30 21.58 -0.56
CA CYS A 158 10.38 20.48 -0.40
C CYS A 158 10.37 19.97 1.05
N THR A 159 9.19 19.90 1.66
CA THR A 159 9.01 19.29 2.98
C THR A 159 9.17 17.77 2.89
N LYS A 160 9.89 17.19 3.85
CA LYS A 160 10.12 15.74 3.93
C LYS A 160 9.39 15.15 5.13
N LEU A 161 8.53 14.17 4.91
CA LEU A 161 7.91 13.32 5.94
C LEU A 161 8.46 11.91 5.75
N LEU A 162 9.50 11.58 6.50
CA LEU A 162 10.29 10.36 6.29
C LEU A 162 10.21 9.44 7.51
N GLY A 163 10.01 8.16 7.24
CA GLY A 163 10.04 7.11 8.25
C GLY A 163 8.68 6.61 8.72
N PRO A 164 8.70 5.58 9.57
CA PRO A 164 7.49 4.89 10.06
C PRO A 164 6.51 5.77 10.82
N ASP A 165 6.95 6.89 11.38
CA ASP A 165 6.07 7.86 12.05
C ASP A 165 5.02 8.44 11.09
N TYR A 166 5.31 8.43 9.80
CA TYR A 166 4.42 8.88 8.73
C TYR A 166 3.74 7.73 7.99
N ALA A 167 3.71 6.54 8.59
CA ALA A 167 3.05 5.38 7.98
C ALA A 167 1.55 5.62 7.78
N ILE A 168 1.10 5.45 6.55
CA ILE A 168 -0.31 5.62 6.17
C ILE A 168 -1.06 4.34 6.52
N LEU A 169 -1.75 4.34 7.66
CA LEU A 169 -2.46 3.19 8.19
C LEU A 169 -3.97 3.30 8.04
N ARG A 170 -4.61 2.19 7.66
CA ARG A 170 -6.07 2.08 7.68
C ARG A 170 -6.61 2.27 9.10
N ASN A 171 -7.77 2.92 9.22
CA ASN A 171 -8.34 3.28 10.54
C ASN A 171 -8.52 2.08 11.47
N GLN A 172 -8.80 0.90 10.93
CA GLN A 172 -8.94 -0.34 11.70
C GLN A 172 -7.70 -0.67 12.53
N PHE A 173 -6.48 -0.37 12.04
CA PHE A 173 -5.24 -0.62 12.78
C PHE A 173 -5.08 0.38 13.93
N ILE A 174 -5.36 1.66 13.69
CA ILE A 174 -5.32 2.69 14.73
C ILE A 174 -6.30 2.35 15.86
N THR A 175 -7.50 1.89 15.51
CA THR A 175 -8.50 1.47 16.49
C THR A 175 -8.06 0.22 17.26
N GLN A 176 -7.56 -0.80 16.58
CA GLN A 176 -7.16 -2.05 17.22
C GLN A 176 -5.84 -1.93 18.01
N ARG A 177 -4.98 -0.94 17.72
CA ARG A 177 -3.76 -0.70 18.49
C ARG A 177 -4.03 -0.50 20.00
N LYS A 178 -5.13 0.14 20.36
CA LYS A 178 -5.52 0.36 21.76
C LYS A 178 -5.70 -0.96 22.53
N TYR A 179 -5.94 -2.05 21.81
CA TYR A 179 -6.17 -3.38 22.35
C TYR A 179 -5.09 -4.37 21.94
N ALA A 180 -3.94 -3.86 21.48
CA ALA A 180 -2.80 -4.71 21.12
C ALA A 180 -2.28 -5.40 22.40
N LYS A 181 -2.07 -6.70 22.30
CA LYS A 181 -1.54 -7.53 23.41
C LYS A 181 -0.02 -7.68 23.30
N ILE A 182 0.63 -7.83 24.44
CA ILE A 182 1.99 -8.37 24.49
C ILE A 182 1.89 -9.84 24.10
N ARG A 183 2.72 -10.26 23.17
CA ARG A 183 2.75 -11.64 22.69
C ARG A 183 3.75 -12.47 23.47
N SER A 184 3.37 -13.67 23.83
CA SER A 184 4.18 -14.59 24.63
C SER A 184 4.15 -15.99 24.02
N LEU A 185 5.07 -16.83 24.42
CA LEU A 185 5.07 -18.26 24.12
C LEU A 185 4.07 -19.00 25.01
N PRO A 186 3.52 -20.13 24.56
CA PRO A 186 3.69 -20.71 23.22
C PRO A 186 2.87 -19.98 22.14
N ILE A 187 3.31 -20.07 20.88
CA ILE A 187 2.56 -19.59 19.71
C ILE A 187 1.34 -20.50 19.53
N LYS A 188 0.14 -19.91 19.50
CA LYS A 188 -1.13 -20.62 19.31
C LYS A 188 -1.84 -20.26 18.02
N ASN A 189 -1.65 -19.02 17.53
CA ASN A 189 -2.33 -18.48 16.37
C ASN A 189 -1.33 -17.90 15.38
N ILE A 190 -1.29 -18.45 14.18
CA ILE A 190 -0.45 -17.95 13.07
C ILE A 190 -1.38 -17.30 12.03
N LEU A 191 -0.95 -16.15 11.51
CA LEU A 191 -1.56 -15.50 10.35
C LEU A 191 -0.64 -15.68 9.15
N ILE A 192 -1.14 -16.24 8.04
CA ILE A 192 -0.44 -16.26 6.75
C ILE A 192 -1.06 -15.21 5.84
N SER A 193 -0.23 -14.28 5.31
CA SER A 193 -0.67 -13.29 4.33
C SER A 193 0.49 -12.75 3.50
N PHE A 194 0.51 -13.07 2.21
CA PHE A 194 1.51 -12.61 1.24
C PHE A 194 0.99 -11.53 0.29
N GLY A 195 -0.09 -10.82 0.69
CA GLY A 195 -0.68 -9.73 -0.09
C GLY A 195 -1.72 -10.17 -1.12
N GLY A 196 -1.96 -9.33 -2.11
CA GLY A 196 -3.12 -9.48 -3.01
C GLY A 196 -2.99 -10.56 -4.07
N SER A 197 -1.81 -10.77 -4.63
CA SER A 197 -1.57 -11.67 -5.77
C SER A 197 -0.74 -12.91 -5.44
N ASP A 198 0.26 -12.78 -4.56
CA ASP A 198 1.19 -13.86 -4.17
C ASP A 198 1.74 -14.63 -5.39
N ASN A 199 2.34 -13.92 -6.34
CA ASN A 199 2.82 -14.47 -7.61
C ASN A 199 3.91 -15.53 -7.44
N GLU A 200 4.66 -15.48 -6.33
CA GLU A 200 5.70 -16.47 -5.99
C GLU A 200 5.13 -17.69 -5.27
N ASN A 201 3.81 -17.71 -5.00
CA ASN A 201 3.11 -18.81 -4.34
C ASN A 201 3.64 -19.16 -2.92
N TYR A 202 4.14 -18.16 -2.22
CA TYR A 202 4.69 -18.35 -0.87
C TYR A 202 3.66 -18.83 0.15
N THR A 203 2.38 -18.55 -0.07
CA THR A 203 1.29 -19.09 0.77
C THR A 203 1.31 -20.61 0.81
N LEU A 204 1.40 -21.30 -0.35
CA LEU A 204 1.45 -22.77 -0.38
C LEU A 204 2.74 -23.33 0.24
N HIS A 205 3.87 -22.65 0.06
CA HIS A 205 5.13 -23.03 0.72
C HIS A 205 5.01 -22.95 2.25
N ALA A 206 4.43 -21.88 2.78
CA ALA A 206 4.19 -21.70 4.21
C ALA A 206 3.24 -22.77 4.76
N LEU A 207 2.14 -23.06 4.04
CA LEU A 207 1.19 -24.11 4.41
C LEU A 207 1.84 -25.49 4.48
N ALA A 208 2.62 -25.86 3.47
CA ALA A 208 3.33 -27.14 3.40
C ALA A 208 4.35 -27.28 4.56
N SER A 209 5.07 -26.20 4.87
CA SER A 209 6.04 -26.18 5.96
C SER A 209 5.37 -26.32 7.33
N LEU A 210 4.29 -25.58 7.59
CA LEU A 210 3.56 -25.67 8.86
C LEU A 210 2.91 -27.05 9.06
N LYS A 211 2.39 -27.65 7.99
CA LYS A 211 1.84 -29.01 8.07
C LYS A 211 2.88 -30.05 8.53
N LYS A 212 4.13 -29.92 8.04
CA LYS A 212 5.24 -30.81 8.43
C LYS A 212 5.60 -30.70 9.92
N LEU A 213 5.35 -29.54 10.56
CA LEU A 213 5.64 -29.33 11.98
C LEU A 213 4.64 -30.05 12.90
N ASN A 214 3.52 -30.57 12.37
CA ASN A 214 2.50 -31.37 13.09
C ASN A 214 2.12 -30.75 14.46
N SER A 215 1.86 -29.45 14.49
CA SER A 215 1.56 -28.72 15.71
C SER A 215 0.07 -28.35 15.80
N ASP A 216 -0.47 -28.23 17.01
CA ASP A 216 -1.87 -27.83 17.28
C ASP A 216 -2.15 -26.32 17.10
N VAL A 217 -1.27 -25.63 16.32
CA VAL A 217 -1.39 -24.19 16.08
C VAL A 217 -2.55 -23.91 15.13
N SER A 218 -3.42 -22.99 15.49
CA SER A 218 -4.46 -22.47 14.60
C SER A 218 -3.84 -21.53 13.55
N VAL A 219 -4.14 -21.75 12.28
CA VAL A 219 -3.56 -21.00 11.16
C VAL A 219 -4.66 -20.28 10.38
N ASN A 220 -4.66 -18.97 10.39
CA ASN A 220 -5.54 -18.14 9.57
C ASN A 220 -4.83 -17.77 8.27
N VAL A 221 -5.36 -18.20 7.15
CA VAL A 221 -4.78 -18.02 5.81
C VAL A 221 -5.59 -16.98 5.06
N VAL A 222 -5.01 -15.80 4.87
CA VAL A 222 -5.67 -14.70 4.16
C VAL A 222 -5.03 -14.51 2.79
N ILE A 223 -5.83 -14.64 1.74
CA ILE A 223 -5.41 -14.40 0.36
C ILE A 223 -6.20 -13.27 -0.28
N GLY A 224 -5.60 -12.61 -1.26
CA GLY A 224 -6.28 -11.63 -2.08
C GLY A 224 -7.04 -12.24 -3.24
N THR A 225 -7.96 -11.47 -3.83
CA THR A 225 -8.79 -11.90 -4.97
C THR A 225 -7.97 -12.22 -6.23
N ALA A 226 -6.78 -11.65 -6.37
CA ALA A 226 -5.90 -11.87 -7.51
C ALA A 226 -4.97 -13.08 -7.37
N ASN A 227 -5.01 -13.81 -6.25
CA ASN A 227 -4.19 -15.01 -6.08
C ASN A 227 -4.66 -16.13 -7.03
N MET A 228 -3.75 -16.58 -7.89
CA MET A 228 -4.05 -17.62 -8.92
C MET A 228 -4.25 -19.02 -8.32
N ASN A 229 -3.78 -19.26 -7.10
CA ASN A 229 -3.80 -20.57 -6.44
C ASN A 229 -4.96 -20.74 -5.43
N LYS A 230 -5.98 -19.90 -5.49
CA LYS A 230 -7.12 -19.89 -4.54
C LYS A 230 -7.74 -21.27 -4.32
N LYS A 231 -8.04 -21.99 -5.40
CA LYS A 231 -8.66 -23.33 -5.31
C LYS A 231 -7.78 -24.32 -4.56
N THR A 232 -6.48 -24.32 -4.85
CA THR A 232 -5.49 -25.20 -4.21
C THR A 232 -5.35 -24.88 -2.74
N ILE A 233 -5.22 -23.58 -2.38
CA ILE A 233 -5.11 -23.13 -0.99
C ILE A 233 -6.38 -23.47 -0.21
N LYS A 234 -7.56 -23.19 -0.79
CA LYS A 234 -8.85 -23.51 -0.16
C LYS A 234 -9.01 -25.01 0.09
N ASN A 235 -8.64 -25.85 -0.88
CA ASN A 235 -8.70 -27.31 -0.73
C ASN A 235 -7.70 -27.81 0.33
N PHE A 236 -6.51 -27.22 0.41
CA PHE A 236 -5.56 -27.53 1.46
C PHE A 236 -6.13 -27.23 2.85
N CYS A 237 -6.68 -26.05 3.04
CA CYS A 237 -7.30 -25.66 4.32
C CYS A 237 -8.48 -26.57 4.70
N LYS A 238 -9.34 -26.93 3.75
CA LYS A 238 -10.46 -27.86 4.00
C LYS A 238 -10.02 -29.25 4.49
N LYS A 239 -8.85 -29.72 4.06
CA LYS A 239 -8.32 -31.05 4.44
C LYS A 239 -7.56 -31.02 5.78
N ASN A 240 -7.35 -29.85 6.39
CA ASN A 240 -6.57 -29.69 7.60
C ASN A 240 -7.34 -28.77 8.58
N LEU A 241 -7.91 -29.34 9.62
CA LEU A 241 -8.90 -28.69 10.52
C LEU A 241 -8.39 -27.43 11.24
N ASN A 242 -7.07 -27.32 11.45
CA ASN A 242 -6.46 -26.17 12.11
C ASN A 242 -6.12 -25.00 11.15
N PHE A 243 -6.44 -25.11 9.84
CA PHE A 243 -6.21 -24.09 8.83
C PHE A 243 -7.51 -23.44 8.39
N ASN A 244 -7.71 -22.17 8.70
CA ASN A 244 -8.88 -21.38 8.35
C ASN A 244 -8.59 -20.55 7.09
N TYR A 245 -9.43 -20.69 6.06
CA TYR A 245 -9.29 -19.96 4.80
C TYR A 245 -10.15 -18.70 4.77
N PHE A 246 -9.53 -17.58 4.40
CA PHE A 246 -10.19 -16.31 4.18
C PHE A 246 -9.79 -15.71 2.83
N GLU A 247 -10.77 -15.27 2.05
CA GLU A 247 -10.53 -14.52 0.83
C GLU A 247 -10.99 -13.07 1.05
N GLN A 248 -10.07 -12.12 0.87
CA GLN A 248 -10.35 -10.68 0.97
C GLN A 248 -11.11 -10.27 2.25
N VAL A 249 -10.42 -10.28 3.36
CA VAL A 249 -11.02 -9.88 4.65
C VAL A 249 -11.19 -8.35 4.74
N GLU A 250 -12.34 -7.90 5.20
CA GLU A 250 -12.60 -6.47 5.44
C GLU A 250 -11.77 -5.93 6.61
N ASN A 251 -11.65 -6.70 7.68
CA ASN A 251 -10.96 -6.30 8.90
C ASN A 251 -9.73 -7.15 9.21
N MET A 252 -8.64 -6.88 8.47
CA MET A 252 -7.35 -7.52 8.67
C MET A 252 -6.78 -7.24 10.07
N ALA A 253 -7.06 -6.07 10.65
CA ALA A 253 -6.55 -5.71 11.97
C ALA A 253 -7.07 -6.62 13.08
N LYS A 254 -8.29 -7.14 12.97
CA LYS A 254 -8.81 -8.13 13.92
C LYS A 254 -8.03 -9.44 13.85
N LEU A 255 -7.72 -9.94 12.66
CA LEU A 255 -6.93 -11.17 12.49
C LEU A 255 -5.48 -10.97 12.96
N MET A 256 -4.87 -9.83 12.64
CA MET A 256 -3.51 -9.52 13.12
C MET A 256 -3.45 -9.34 14.63
N LYS A 257 -4.52 -8.83 15.26
CA LYS A 257 -4.59 -8.66 16.73
C LYS A 257 -4.58 -10.01 17.45
N ILE A 258 -5.33 -10.99 16.97
CA ILE A 258 -5.40 -12.32 17.61
C ILE A 258 -4.21 -13.21 17.30
N ALA A 259 -3.51 -12.97 16.19
CA ALA A 259 -2.33 -13.73 15.81
C ALA A 259 -1.16 -13.49 16.78
N ASP A 260 -0.38 -14.54 17.05
CA ASP A 260 0.85 -14.49 17.84
C ASP A 260 2.05 -14.31 16.94
N LEU A 261 2.00 -14.81 15.69
CA LEU A 261 3.02 -14.72 14.67
C LEU A 261 2.36 -14.51 13.29
N CYS A 262 3.00 -13.70 12.44
CA CYS A 262 2.63 -13.59 11.03
C CYS A 262 3.68 -14.26 10.14
N ILE A 263 3.26 -14.94 9.08
CA ILE A 263 4.12 -15.38 7.98
C ILE A 263 3.64 -14.64 6.74
N GLY A 264 4.50 -13.84 6.09
CA GLY A 264 4.05 -13.00 4.99
C GLY A 264 5.15 -12.29 4.22
N SER A 265 4.76 -11.22 3.49
CA SER A 265 5.67 -10.38 2.73
C SER A 265 5.97 -9.03 3.41
N SER A 266 6.97 -8.31 2.93
CA SER A 266 7.42 -7.01 3.49
C SER A 266 6.90 -5.80 2.71
N GLY A 267 5.64 -5.81 2.26
CA GLY A 267 4.98 -4.64 1.66
C GLY A 267 4.42 -3.66 2.71
N THR A 268 3.43 -2.86 2.32
CA THR A 268 2.73 -1.89 3.20
C THR A 268 2.17 -2.51 4.48
N THR A 269 1.84 -3.80 4.47
CA THR A 269 1.40 -4.56 5.65
C THR A 269 2.45 -4.66 6.76
N THR A 270 3.70 -4.36 6.48
CA THR A 270 4.77 -4.29 7.50
C THR A 270 4.42 -3.28 8.58
N TRP A 271 3.98 -2.07 8.19
CA TRP A 271 3.62 -1.02 9.15
C TRP A 271 2.33 -1.33 9.90
N GLU A 272 1.41 -2.05 9.27
CA GLU A 272 0.20 -2.57 9.91
C GLU A 272 0.54 -3.58 11.01
N ARG A 273 1.47 -4.50 10.75
CA ARG A 273 1.98 -5.45 11.75
C ARG A 273 2.72 -4.73 12.89
N CYS A 274 3.64 -3.82 12.56
CA CYS A 274 4.36 -3.03 13.54
C CYS A 274 3.41 -2.21 14.42
N CYS A 275 2.36 -1.62 13.84
CA CYS A 275 1.33 -0.89 14.58
C CYS A 275 0.67 -1.75 15.68
N LEU A 276 0.46 -3.04 15.44
CA LEU A 276 -0.14 -3.98 16.38
C LEU A 276 0.90 -4.77 17.19
N GLY A 277 2.19 -4.49 17.02
CA GLY A 277 3.27 -5.26 17.65
C GLY A 277 3.29 -6.73 17.25
N LEU A 278 2.84 -7.11 16.05
CA LEU A 278 2.79 -8.49 15.58
C LEU A 278 4.13 -8.89 14.96
N PRO A 279 4.90 -9.79 15.61
CA PRO A 279 6.15 -10.32 15.04
C PRO A 279 5.86 -11.10 13.76
N ALA A 280 6.84 -11.12 12.85
CA ALA A 280 6.64 -11.84 11.60
C ALA A 280 7.90 -12.52 11.08
N ILE A 281 7.69 -13.62 10.36
CA ILE A 281 8.64 -14.24 9.45
C ILE A 281 8.24 -13.79 8.04
N VAL A 282 9.16 -13.16 7.32
CA VAL A 282 8.84 -12.59 6.01
C VAL A 282 9.72 -13.13 4.90
N ALA A 283 9.10 -13.35 3.73
CA ALA A 283 9.81 -13.56 2.48
C ALA A 283 9.69 -12.31 1.59
N VAL A 284 10.75 -12.01 0.85
CA VAL A 284 10.81 -10.90 -0.09
C VAL A 284 10.13 -11.32 -1.40
N ALA A 285 8.95 -10.80 -1.67
CA ALA A 285 8.15 -11.15 -2.85
C ALA A 285 8.53 -10.32 -4.09
N SER A 286 9.08 -9.11 -3.90
CA SER A 286 9.50 -8.20 -4.98
C SER A 286 10.71 -7.38 -4.55
N ASN A 287 11.45 -6.83 -5.53
CA ASN A 287 12.71 -6.13 -5.24
C ASN A 287 12.52 -4.87 -4.39
N ASP A 288 11.41 -4.16 -4.54
CA ASP A 288 11.05 -2.98 -3.74
C ASP A 288 10.84 -3.31 -2.25
N GLN A 289 10.60 -4.58 -1.90
CA GLN A 289 10.44 -5.03 -0.51
C GLN A 289 11.76 -5.36 0.20
N LYS A 290 12.86 -5.49 -0.54
CA LYS A 290 14.15 -5.97 0.02
C LYS A 290 14.70 -5.04 1.09
N ASP A 291 14.73 -3.75 0.79
CA ASP A 291 15.36 -2.76 1.68
C ASP A 291 14.55 -2.56 2.96
N ILE A 292 13.22 -2.51 2.85
CA ILE A 292 12.35 -2.46 4.03
C ILE A 292 12.45 -3.73 4.88
N ALA A 293 12.50 -4.93 4.25
CA ALA A 293 12.67 -6.19 4.97
C ALA A 293 13.99 -6.20 5.77
N ASN A 294 15.09 -5.77 5.16
CA ASN A 294 16.38 -5.67 5.82
C ASN A 294 16.36 -4.64 6.97
N ALA A 295 15.85 -3.43 6.73
CA ALA A 295 15.81 -2.38 7.74
C ALA A 295 14.98 -2.80 8.97
N VAL A 296 13.82 -3.40 8.76
CA VAL A 296 12.93 -3.83 9.85
C VAL A 296 13.49 -5.08 10.57
N SER A 297 14.20 -5.97 9.86
CA SER A 297 14.88 -7.11 10.46
C SER A 297 16.06 -6.68 11.34
N ASN A 298 16.85 -5.70 10.90
CA ASN A 298 17.94 -5.13 11.69
C ASN A 298 17.45 -4.51 13.02
N ASN A 299 16.19 -4.06 13.04
CA ASN A 299 15.52 -3.57 14.26
C ASN A 299 14.80 -4.70 15.04
N LYS A 300 15.07 -5.96 14.73
CA LYS A 300 14.54 -7.15 15.42
C LYS A 300 12.99 -7.26 15.46
N CYS A 301 12.31 -6.58 14.55
CA CYS A 301 10.84 -6.63 14.47
C CYS A 301 10.32 -7.80 13.62
N ILE A 302 11.18 -8.35 12.76
CA ILE A 302 10.86 -9.48 11.88
C ILE A 302 12.08 -10.40 11.71
N ILE A 303 11.80 -11.65 11.27
CA ILE A 303 12.81 -12.56 10.72
C ILE A 303 12.68 -12.49 9.19
N ASN A 304 13.73 -12.03 8.50
CA ASN A 304 13.75 -11.90 7.06
C ASN A 304 14.42 -13.14 6.42
N LEU A 305 13.66 -13.91 5.66
CA LEU A 305 14.15 -15.09 4.92
C LEU A 305 14.75 -14.73 3.55
N GLY A 306 14.66 -13.45 3.17
CA GLY A 306 15.06 -13.04 1.83
C GLY A 306 14.12 -13.54 0.74
N LYS A 307 14.62 -13.62 -0.50
CA LYS A 307 13.88 -14.23 -1.62
C LYS A 307 14.04 -15.75 -1.56
N ILE A 308 12.91 -16.45 -1.39
CA ILE A 308 12.92 -17.92 -1.37
C ILE A 308 13.13 -18.41 -2.81
N LYS A 309 14.16 -19.22 -3.04
CA LYS A 309 14.41 -19.86 -4.32
C LYS A 309 13.35 -20.94 -4.55
N LYS A 310 12.84 -21.02 -5.77
CA LYS A 310 12.03 -22.18 -6.19
C LYS A 310 12.97 -23.39 -6.21
N SER A 311 12.71 -24.37 -5.34
CA SER A 311 13.34 -25.68 -5.41
C SER A 311 12.72 -26.50 -6.53
#